data_59e7b60f5e5f374137e8328e657b51cb
#
_entry.id   59e7b60f5e5f374137e8328e657b51cb
#
_cell.length_a   1.000
_cell.length_b   1.000
_cell.length_c   1.000
_cell.angle_alpha   90.00
_cell.angle_beta   90.00
_cell.angle_gamma   90.00
#
_symmetry.space_group_name_H-M   'P 1'
#
loop_
_entity.id
_entity.type
_entity.pdbx_description
1 polymer ?
#
loop_
_entity_poly.entity_id
_entity_poly.type
_entity_poly.pdbx_seq_one_letter_code
_entity_poly.pdbx_strand_id
1 'polypeptide(L)'
;MTAPPAFAVVRTEEGMADELATLQAACFPTLAPAERIGADHYRAHVRVFPEGQHAVIENATGRVVAASTDFRTTIDFAHYQHRYIDAVGGNWLTTHQPAGDWLYGADVGVHPDFRRRGLATLLYGERQGLCRRLGLRGHVEGAMPKGYHFFRETMPIEAYVARVVRGEIDDPTLTVQLSRGYHVYGMIPDYLEDPSCANYGVFVVWRNPDPPASAAR
;
A
#
# COMPACT_ATOMS: atom_id res chain seq x y z
N MET A 1 30.33 -19.06 3.79
CA MET A 1 29.41 -18.22 4.59
C MET A 1 28.85 -17.18 3.64
N THR A 2 27.52 -17.17 3.41
CA THR A 2 26.87 -16.11 2.63
C THR A 2 26.91 -14.82 3.42
N ALA A 3 27.22 -13.69 2.78
CA ALA A 3 27.12 -12.38 3.42
C ALA A 3 25.69 -12.15 3.97
N PRO A 4 25.54 -11.50 5.13
CA PRO A 4 24.21 -11.20 5.65
C PRO A 4 23.41 -10.38 4.64
N PRO A 5 22.08 -10.53 4.58
CA PRO A 5 21.26 -9.77 3.65
C PRO A 5 21.43 -8.26 3.91
N ALA A 6 21.43 -7.46 2.85
CA ALA A 6 21.59 -6.00 2.97
C ALA A 6 20.41 -5.33 3.68
N PHE A 7 19.21 -5.94 3.63
CA PHE A 7 17.95 -5.43 4.16
C PHE A 7 17.22 -6.51 4.95
N ALA A 8 16.50 -6.10 5.98
CA ALA A 8 15.62 -6.97 6.76
C ALA A 8 14.22 -6.34 6.86
N VAL A 9 13.19 -7.18 6.74
CA VAL A 9 11.83 -6.78 7.08
C VAL A 9 11.63 -7.00 8.57
N VAL A 10 11.12 -5.98 9.25
CA VAL A 10 10.81 -6.02 10.69
C VAL A 10 9.38 -5.52 10.92
N ARG A 11 8.80 -5.85 12.06
CA ARG A 11 7.59 -5.17 12.51
C ARG A 11 7.92 -3.74 12.90
N THR A 12 7.02 -2.84 12.54
CA THR A 12 7.12 -1.44 12.99
C THR A 12 6.90 -1.36 14.50
N GLU A 13 7.71 -0.57 15.17
CA GLU A 13 7.61 -0.24 16.59
C GLU A 13 7.34 1.26 16.77
N GLU A 14 6.74 1.66 17.89
CA GLU A 14 6.42 3.08 18.16
C GLU A 14 7.67 3.98 18.12
N GLY A 15 8.83 3.44 18.49
CA GLY A 15 10.12 4.17 18.43
C GLY A 15 10.56 4.55 17.01
N MET A 16 10.02 3.90 15.97
CA MET A 16 10.33 4.21 14.55
C MET A 16 9.45 5.33 13.98
N ALA A 17 8.46 5.83 14.72
CA ALA A 17 7.40 6.70 14.19
C ALA A 17 7.91 7.98 13.53
N ASP A 18 8.91 8.64 14.11
CA ASP A 18 9.46 9.90 13.58
C ASP A 18 10.25 9.65 12.27
N GLU A 19 10.97 8.53 12.20
CA GLU A 19 11.69 8.13 11.00
C GLU A 19 10.72 7.71 9.89
N LEU A 20 9.63 7.02 10.23
CA LEU A 20 8.55 6.66 9.30
C LEU A 20 7.84 7.90 8.73
N ALA A 21 7.58 8.91 9.55
CA ALA A 21 6.99 10.17 9.06
C ALA A 21 7.95 10.90 8.10
N THR A 22 9.25 10.84 8.35
CA THR A 22 10.28 11.37 7.44
C THR A 22 10.30 10.58 6.12
N LEU A 23 10.23 9.24 6.19
CA LEU A 23 10.14 8.37 5.02
C LEU A 23 8.88 8.66 4.20
N GLN A 24 7.73 8.83 4.86
CA GLN A 24 6.45 9.18 4.23
C GLN A 24 6.56 10.46 3.40
N ALA A 25 7.12 11.52 3.98
CA ALA A 25 7.33 12.79 3.28
C ALA A 25 8.23 12.64 2.05
N ALA A 26 9.29 11.82 2.15
CA ALA A 26 10.19 11.55 1.04
C ALA A 26 9.55 10.71 -0.08
N CYS A 27 8.65 9.76 0.27
CA CYS A 27 7.97 8.89 -0.68
C CYS A 27 6.82 9.59 -1.42
N PHE A 28 6.14 10.53 -0.75
CA PHE A 28 4.91 11.19 -1.23
C PHE A 28 5.02 12.73 -1.16
N PRO A 29 5.99 13.34 -1.87
CA PRO A 29 6.25 14.77 -1.75
C PRO A 29 5.12 15.65 -2.30
N THR A 30 4.28 15.13 -3.19
CA THR A 30 3.16 15.82 -3.86
C THR A 30 1.81 15.59 -3.17
N LEU A 31 1.72 14.60 -2.26
CA LEU A 31 0.49 14.32 -1.52
C LEU A 31 0.12 15.50 -0.62
N ALA A 32 -1.17 15.85 -0.58
CA ALA A 32 -1.67 16.92 0.28
C ALA A 32 -1.25 16.70 1.75
N PRO A 33 -0.81 17.74 2.46
CA PRO A 33 -0.32 17.60 3.84
C PRO A 33 -1.32 16.96 4.81
N ALA A 34 -2.61 17.20 4.62
CA ALA A 34 -3.68 16.63 5.45
C ALA A 34 -3.86 15.11 5.27
N GLU A 35 -3.37 14.55 4.16
CA GLU A 35 -3.46 13.12 3.85
C GLU A 35 -2.15 12.38 4.16
N ARG A 36 -1.08 13.08 4.54
CA ARG A 36 0.19 12.45 4.93
C ARG A 36 0.11 11.82 6.31
N ILE A 37 0.68 10.64 6.42
CA ILE A 37 0.80 9.94 7.70
C ILE A 37 1.93 10.58 8.52
N GLY A 38 1.59 11.15 9.67
CA GLY A 38 2.56 11.73 10.62
C GLY A 38 3.00 10.73 11.68
N ALA A 39 3.96 11.11 12.53
CA ALA A 39 4.51 10.25 13.57
C ALA A 39 3.47 9.73 14.57
N ASP A 40 2.53 10.57 14.99
CA ASP A 40 1.47 10.14 15.92
C ASP A 40 0.50 9.14 15.27
N HIS A 41 0.26 9.25 13.96
CA HIS A 41 -0.49 8.26 13.22
C HIS A 41 0.23 6.90 13.23
N TYR A 42 1.54 6.85 12.95
CA TYR A 42 2.31 5.60 13.01
C TYR A 42 2.30 4.96 14.40
N ARG A 43 2.40 5.77 15.49
CA ARG A 43 2.23 5.26 16.86
C ARG A 43 0.85 4.65 17.07
N ALA A 44 -0.19 5.29 16.55
CA ALA A 44 -1.56 4.75 16.62
C ALA A 44 -1.70 3.46 15.80
N HIS A 45 -1.13 3.37 14.60
CA HIS A 45 -1.16 2.17 13.76
C HIS A 45 -0.59 0.95 14.47
N VAL A 46 0.56 1.11 15.14
CA VAL A 46 1.20 0.04 15.93
C VAL A 46 0.28 -0.45 17.07
N ARG A 47 -0.50 0.46 17.68
CA ARG A 47 -1.44 0.11 18.77
C ARG A 47 -2.73 -0.53 18.24
N VAL A 48 -3.22 -0.06 17.09
CA VAL A 48 -4.50 -0.52 16.51
C VAL A 48 -4.36 -1.91 15.89
N PHE A 49 -3.32 -2.11 15.07
CA PHE A 49 -3.11 -3.39 14.38
C PHE A 49 -1.62 -3.61 14.10
N PRO A 50 -0.83 -4.01 15.12
CA PRO A 50 0.63 -4.17 15.02
C PRO A 50 1.05 -5.19 13.96
N GLU A 51 0.24 -6.22 13.70
CA GLU A 51 0.55 -7.26 12.71
C GLU A 51 0.59 -6.73 11.27
N GLY A 52 -0.11 -5.64 10.99
CA GLY A 52 -0.17 -5.00 9.67
C GLY A 52 0.90 -3.95 9.44
N GLN A 53 1.80 -3.71 10.39
CA GLN A 53 2.79 -2.65 10.32
C GLN A 53 4.18 -3.23 10.06
N HIS A 54 4.76 -2.93 8.88
CA HIS A 54 6.07 -3.46 8.51
C HIS A 54 7.01 -2.34 8.06
N ALA A 55 8.28 -2.47 8.43
CA ALA A 55 9.36 -1.62 7.95
C ALA A 55 10.48 -2.48 7.35
N VAL A 56 11.22 -1.90 6.40
CA VAL A 56 12.47 -2.48 5.91
C VAL A 56 13.60 -1.62 6.42
N ILE A 57 14.54 -2.25 7.13
CA ILE A 57 15.74 -1.61 7.62
C ILE A 57 16.96 -2.01 6.77
N GLU A 58 17.86 -1.05 6.53
CA GLU A 58 19.17 -1.31 5.99
C GLU A 58 20.07 -1.83 7.11
N ASN A 59 20.54 -3.08 7.02
CA ASN A 59 21.27 -3.73 8.11
C ASN A 59 22.61 -3.05 8.47
N ALA A 60 23.21 -2.34 7.51
CA ALA A 60 24.48 -1.63 7.74
C ALA A 60 24.34 -0.38 8.63
N THR A 61 23.18 0.28 8.59
CA THR A 61 22.95 1.58 9.25
C THR A 61 21.85 1.55 10.30
N GLY A 62 20.97 0.53 10.27
CA GLY A 62 19.74 0.48 11.04
C GLY A 62 18.62 1.40 10.51
N ARG A 63 18.84 2.12 9.42
CA ARG A 63 17.91 3.09 8.86
C ARG A 63 16.67 2.42 8.27
N VAL A 64 15.48 3.00 8.52
CA VAL A 64 14.24 2.62 7.85
C VAL A 64 14.26 3.16 6.42
N VAL A 65 14.18 2.27 5.43
CA VAL A 65 14.28 2.62 4.00
C VAL A 65 13.02 2.31 3.20
N ALA A 66 12.10 1.54 3.77
CA ALA A 66 10.77 1.30 3.21
C ALA A 66 9.80 0.94 4.35
N ALA A 67 8.51 1.15 4.13
CA ALA A 67 7.48 0.76 5.09
C ALA A 67 6.16 0.45 4.41
N SER A 68 5.28 -0.29 5.09
CA SER A 68 3.89 -0.49 4.74
C SER A 68 2.98 -0.47 5.95
N THR A 69 1.78 0.07 5.74
CA THR A 69 0.68 0.09 6.71
C THR A 69 -0.51 -0.64 6.13
N ASP A 70 -1.04 -1.57 6.91
CA ASP A 70 -2.23 -2.35 6.55
C ASP A 70 -3.18 -2.44 7.75
N PHE A 71 -4.47 -2.67 7.48
CA PHE A 71 -5.47 -2.94 8.52
C PHE A 71 -6.56 -3.88 7.99
N ARG A 72 -7.31 -4.50 8.90
CA ARG A 72 -8.41 -5.41 8.52
C ARG A 72 -9.70 -4.65 8.31
N THR A 73 -10.48 -5.06 7.32
CA THR A 73 -11.78 -4.48 7.00
C THR A 73 -12.68 -5.50 6.28
N THR A 74 -13.93 -5.12 6.05
CA THR A 74 -14.85 -5.80 5.15
C THR A 74 -15.01 -4.97 3.89
N ILE A 75 -15.02 -5.59 2.72
CA ILE A 75 -15.13 -4.90 1.43
C ILE A 75 -16.48 -5.17 0.80
N ASP A 76 -17.22 -4.10 0.51
CA ASP A 76 -18.35 -4.14 -0.42
C ASP A 76 -17.85 -3.83 -1.83
N PHE A 77 -17.71 -4.86 -2.64
CA PHE A 77 -17.24 -4.73 -4.02
C PHE A 77 -18.24 -4.03 -4.94
N ALA A 78 -19.50 -3.91 -4.56
CA ALA A 78 -20.49 -3.14 -5.31
C ALA A 78 -20.34 -1.63 -5.09
N HIS A 79 -19.80 -1.23 -3.93
CA HIS A 79 -19.58 0.16 -3.54
C HIS A 79 -18.11 0.39 -3.12
N TYR A 80 -17.16 -0.05 -3.94
CA TYR A 80 -15.72 -0.03 -3.63
C TYR A 80 -15.09 1.36 -3.72
N GLN A 81 -15.75 2.33 -4.37
CA GLN A 81 -15.22 3.69 -4.51
C GLN A 81 -15.32 4.45 -3.19
N HIS A 82 -14.23 5.07 -2.77
CA HIS A 82 -14.12 5.78 -1.51
C HIS A 82 -12.96 6.78 -1.59
N ARG A 83 -12.94 7.77 -0.70
CA ARG A 83 -11.75 8.61 -0.51
C ARG A 83 -10.75 7.91 0.40
N TYR A 84 -9.46 8.07 0.11
CA TYR A 84 -8.38 7.52 0.93
C TYR A 84 -8.55 7.87 2.41
N ILE A 85 -8.71 9.17 2.70
CA ILE A 85 -8.75 9.67 4.08
C ILE A 85 -9.92 9.08 4.89
N ASP A 86 -11.06 8.81 4.23
CA ASP A 86 -12.21 8.18 4.87
C ASP A 86 -11.95 6.70 5.15
N ALA A 87 -11.32 5.99 4.19
CA ALA A 87 -10.98 4.58 4.36
C ALA A 87 -10.04 4.35 5.53
N VAL A 88 -9.07 5.24 5.75
CA VAL A 88 -8.08 5.12 6.84
C VAL A 88 -8.49 5.84 8.14
N GLY A 89 -9.73 6.37 8.20
CA GLY A 89 -10.23 7.07 9.39
C GLY A 89 -9.36 8.26 9.79
N GLY A 90 -9.07 9.16 8.83
CA GLY A 90 -8.21 10.32 9.07
C GLY A 90 -6.76 9.97 9.38
N ASN A 91 -6.24 8.89 8.84
CA ASN A 91 -4.92 8.29 9.13
C ASN A 91 -4.78 7.66 10.53
N TRP A 92 -5.86 7.57 11.32
CA TRP A 92 -5.80 6.95 12.66
C TRP A 92 -6.16 5.47 12.67
N LEU A 93 -6.50 4.88 11.51
CA LEU A 93 -7.02 3.51 11.36
C LEU A 93 -8.25 3.22 12.24
N THR A 94 -9.06 4.24 12.53
CA THR A 94 -10.30 4.07 13.32
C THR A 94 -11.34 3.21 12.61
N THR A 95 -11.16 2.97 11.31
CA THR A 95 -11.95 2.06 10.47
C THR A 95 -11.50 0.60 10.55
N HIS A 96 -10.46 0.30 11.33
CA HIS A 96 -10.01 -1.08 11.54
C HIS A 96 -11.11 -1.95 12.13
N GLN A 97 -11.36 -3.10 11.51
CA GLN A 97 -12.33 -4.10 11.92
C GLN A 97 -11.61 -5.41 12.30
N PRO A 98 -11.46 -5.74 13.59
CA PRO A 98 -10.76 -6.96 14.03
C PRO A 98 -11.33 -8.25 13.43
N ALA A 99 -12.63 -8.27 13.10
CA ALA A 99 -13.31 -9.39 12.44
C ALA A 99 -13.38 -9.26 10.90
N GLY A 100 -12.83 -8.19 10.32
CA GLY A 100 -12.80 -7.99 8.87
C GLY A 100 -12.11 -9.14 8.15
N ASP A 101 -12.59 -9.51 7.00
CA ASP A 101 -12.15 -10.68 6.23
C ASP A 101 -11.21 -10.31 5.06
N TRP A 102 -10.89 -9.04 4.91
CA TRP A 102 -9.91 -8.50 3.96
C TRP A 102 -8.82 -7.71 4.68
N LEU A 103 -7.63 -7.67 4.10
CA LEU A 103 -6.58 -6.73 4.46
C LEU A 103 -6.66 -5.53 3.50
N TYR A 104 -6.64 -4.32 4.04
CA TYR A 104 -6.59 -3.08 3.27
C TYR A 104 -5.21 -2.44 3.41
N GLY A 105 -4.54 -2.19 2.27
CA GLY A 105 -3.27 -1.48 2.22
C GLY A 105 -3.48 0.03 2.23
N ALA A 106 -3.14 0.64 3.35
CA ALA A 106 -3.23 2.09 3.52
C ALA A 106 -2.02 2.81 2.93
N ASP A 107 -0.83 2.21 3.05
CA ASP A 107 0.42 2.82 2.57
C ASP A 107 1.44 1.77 2.18
N VAL A 108 2.27 2.09 1.20
CA VAL A 108 3.52 1.42 0.90
C VAL A 108 4.50 2.41 0.28
N GLY A 109 5.62 2.65 0.95
CA GLY A 109 6.64 3.59 0.52
C GLY A 109 8.04 2.97 0.49
N VAL A 110 8.83 3.31 -0.53
CA VAL A 110 10.27 3.01 -0.61
C VAL A 110 10.99 4.33 -0.81
N HIS A 111 11.95 4.62 0.07
CA HIS A 111 12.78 5.83 -0.01
C HIS A 111 13.36 5.98 -1.42
N PRO A 112 13.34 7.17 -2.04
CA PRO A 112 13.79 7.37 -3.41
C PRO A 112 15.16 6.75 -3.74
N ASP A 113 16.15 6.91 -2.86
CA ASP A 113 17.53 6.41 -3.04
C ASP A 113 17.64 4.87 -2.94
N PHE A 114 16.59 4.20 -2.46
CA PHE A 114 16.55 2.75 -2.27
C PHE A 114 15.60 2.03 -3.23
N ARG A 115 14.99 2.76 -4.16
CA ARG A 115 14.10 2.18 -5.18
C ARG A 115 14.87 1.22 -6.10
N ARG A 116 14.12 0.35 -6.79
CA ARG A 116 14.65 -0.68 -7.72
C ARG A 116 15.61 -1.70 -7.08
N ARG A 117 15.55 -1.85 -5.75
CA ARG A 117 16.30 -2.86 -4.98
C ARG A 117 15.41 -4.01 -4.47
N GLY A 118 14.18 -4.13 -4.97
CA GLY A 118 13.24 -5.20 -4.58
C GLY A 118 12.51 -4.98 -3.25
N LEU A 119 12.67 -3.82 -2.57
CA LEU A 119 12.11 -3.60 -1.22
C LEU A 119 10.58 -3.62 -1.20
N ALA A 120 9.92 -3.04 -2.21
CA ALA A 120 8.48 -3.16 -2.34
C ALA A 120 8.02 -4.62 -2.44
N THR A 121 8.78 -5.46 -3.17
CA THR A 121 8.51 -6.90 -3.28
C THR A 121 8.53 -7.60 -1.92
N LEU A 122 9.45 -7.24 -1.04
CA LEU A 122 9.50 -7.78 0.33
C LEU A 122 8.24 -7.41 1.11
N LEU A 123 7.82 -6.13 1.06
CA LEU A 123 6.62 -5.65 1.75
C LEU A 123 5.34 -6.31 1.20
N TYR A 124 5.18 -6.44 -0.12
CA TYR A 124 4.06 -7.18 -0.70
C TYR A 124 4.06 -8.65 -0.31
N GLY A 125 5.23 -9.27 -0.17
CA GLY A 125 5.37 -10.63 0.35
C GLY A 125 4.83 -10.77 1.79
N GLU A 126 5.16 -9.80 2.67
CA GLU A 126 4.64 -9.78 4.05
C GLU A 126 3.12 -9.58 4.11
N ARG A 127 2.57 -8.65 3.33
CA ARG A 127 1.12 -8.43 3.20
C ARG A 127 0.38 -9.70 2.80
N GLN A 128 0.84 -10.36 1.75
CA GLN A 128 0.26 -11.63 1.28
C GLN A 128 0.45 -12.76 2.30
N GLY A 129 1.63 -12.81 2.94
CA GLY A 129 1.91 -13.75 4.03
C GLY A 129 0.99 -13.52 5.23
N LEU A 130 0.72 -12.27 5.59
CA LEU A 130 -0.21 -11.91 6.67
C LEU A 130 -1.65 -12.36 6.33
N CYS A 131 -2.11 -12.13 5.10
CA CYS A 131 -3.42 -12.62 4.66
C CYS A 131 -3.56 -14.14 4.84
N ARG A 132 -2.52 -14.90 4.46
CA ARG A 132 -2.52 -16.38 4.64
C ARG A 132 -2.54 -16.76 6.12
N ARG A 133 -1.67 -16.15 6.95
CA ARG A 133 -1.60 -16.43 8.40
C ARG A 133 -2.91 -16.16 9.13
N LEU A 134 -3.61 -15.09 8.75
CA LEU A 134 -4.88 -14.68 9.36
C LEU A 134 -6.10 -15.31 8.69
N GLY A 135 -5.92 -16.11 7.64
CA GLY A 135 -7.01 -16.71 6.88
C GLY A 135 -7.93 -15.67 6.22
N LEU A 136 -7.38 -14.56 5.72
CA LEU A 136 -8.16 -13.52 5.05
C LEU A 136 -8.42 -13.90 3.59
N ARG A 137 -9.48 -13.35 3.02
CA ARG A 137 -9.87 -13.55 1.61
C ARG A 137 -8.86 -12.95 0.63
N GLY A 138 -8.08 -11.96 1.07
CA GLY A 138 -7.05 -11.33 0.27
C GLY A 138 -6.68 -9.94 0.75
N HIS A 139 -6.01 -9.21 -0.12
CA HIS A 139 -5.55 -7.85 0.10
C HIS A 139 -6.10 -6.93 -0.97
N VAL A 140 -6.56 -5.75 -0.58
CA VAL A 140 -7.04 -4.69 -1.46
C VAL A 140 -6.36 -3.37 -1.14
N GLU A 141 -6.24 -2.50 -2.11
CA GLU A 141 -5.73 -1.15 -1.92
C GLU A 141 -6.18 -0.22 -3.05
N GLY A 142 -6.22 1.09 -2.78
CA GLY A 142 -6.33 2.13 -3.79
C GLY A 142 -4.92 2.52 -4.26
N ALA A 143 -4.49 1.99 -5.38
CA ALA A 143 -3.18 2.27 -5.95
C ALA A 143 -3.14 3.66 -6.61
N MET A 144 -2.10 4.45 -6.36
CA MET A 144 -1.86 5.72 -7.03
C MET A 144 -1.22 5.49 -8.41
N PRO A 145 -1.88 5.76 -9.55
CA PRO A 145 -1.27 5.63 -10.88
C PRO A 145 -0.32 6.80 -11.16
N LYS A 146 0.86 6.79 -10.51
CA LYS A 146 1.79 7.93 -10.49
C LYS A 146 2.33 8.37 -11.85
N GLY A 147 2.33 7.49 -12.84
CA GLY A 147 2.72 7.82 -14.21
C GLY A 147 1.63 8.55 -15.00
N TYR A 148 0.38 8.56 -14.50
CA TYR A 148 -0.76 9.10 -15.26
C TYR A 148 -0.66 10.59 -15.54
N HIS A 149 -0.02 11.38 -14.69
CA HIS A 149 0.13 12.82 -14.92
C HIS A 149 0.83 13.17 -16.24
N PHE A 150 1.64 12.27 -16.79
CA PHE A 150 2.28 12.47 -18.10
C PHE A 150 1.31 12.25 -19.27
N PHE A 151 0.17 11.60 -19.05
CA PHE A 151 -0.77 11.17 -20.08
C PHE A 151 -2.16 11.79 -19.96
N ARG A 152 -2.50 12.44 -18.85
CA ARG A 152 -3.84 12.92 -18.55
C ARG A 152 -4.43 13.88 -19.59
N GLU A 153 -3.59 14.65 -20.30
CA GLU A 153 -4.03 15.58 -21.34
C GLU A 153 -4.34 14.89 -22.68
N THR A 154 -3.88 13.64 -22.85
CA THR A 154 -3.97 12.92 -24.13
C THR A 154 -4.71 11.59 -24.01
N MET A 155 -4.97 11.12 -22.79
CA MET A 155 -5.54 9.80 -22.57
C MET A 155 -6.40 9.77 -21.30
N PRO A 156 -7.64 9.24 -21.34
CA PRO A 156 -8.44 9.01 -20.14
C PRO A 156 -7.80 7.92 -19.26
N ILE A 157 -8.10 7.97 -17.95
CA ILE A 157 -7.48 7.08 -16.95
C ILE A 157 -7.70 5.59 -17.27
N GLU A 158 -8.87 5.23 -17.75
CA GLU A 158 -9.23 3.85 -18.11
C GLU A 158 -8.32 3.31 -19.22
N ALA A 159 -8.08 4.13 -20.24
CA ALA A 159 -7.18 3.77 -21.35
C ALA A 159 -5.74 3.65 -20.89
N TYR A 160 -5.29 4.56 -19.98
CA TYR A 160 -3.96 4.49 -19.38
C TYR A 160 -3.77 3.19 -18.60
N VAL A 161 -4.68 2.90 -17.67
CA VAL A 161 -4.62 1.68 -16.84
C VAL A 161 -4.70 0.42 -17.70
N ALA A 162 -5.56 0.38 -18.73
CA ALA A 162 -5.61 -0.74 -19.65
C ALA A 162 -4.28 -0.98 -20.38
N ARG A 163 -3.54 0.08 -20.73
CA ARG A 163 -2.21 -0.04 -21.34
C ARG A 163 -1.15 -0.51 -20.35
N VAL A 164 -1.23 -0.08 -19.09
CA VAL A 164 -0.35 -0.59 -18.02
C VAL A 164 -0.59 -2.10 -17.80
N VAL A 165 -1.86 -2.51 -17.75
CA VAL A 165 -2.23 -3.94 -17.59
C VAL A 165 -1.70 -4.80 -18.75
N ARG A 166 -1.67 -4.27 -19.99
CA ARG A 166 -1.09 -4.97 -21.14
C ARG A 166 0.45 -4.89 -21.22
N GLY A 167 1.11 -4.19 -20.28
CA GLY A 167 2.56 -3.99 -20.28
C GLY A 167 3.05 -3.03 -21.37
N GLU A 168 2.18 -2.19 -21.92
CA GLU A 168 2.53 -1.17 -22.93
C GLU A 168 3.08 0.12 -22.29
N ILE A 169 2.76 0.34 -21.02
CA ILE A 169 3.22 1.47 -20.20
C ILE A 169 3.69 0.91 -18.86
N ASP A 170 4.87 1.34 -18.41
CA ASP A 170 5.32 1.12 -17.04
C ASP A 170 4.82 2.22 -16.11
N ASP A 171 3.99 1.85 -15.12
CA ASP A 171 3.60 2.74 -14.03
C ASP A 171 4.40 2.39 -12.76
N PRO A 172 4.98 3.37 -12.07
CA PRO A 172 5.84 3.12 -10.90
C PRO A 172 5.17 2.34 -9.76
N THR A 173 3.84 2.39 -9.67
CA THR A 173 3.04 1.71 -8.64
C THR A 173 2.33 0.48 -9.20
N LEU A 174 1.48 0.66 -10.21
CA LEU A 174 0.63 -0.41 -10.74
C LEU A 174 1.43 -1.57 -11.32
N THR A 175 2.54 -1.30 -12.05
CA THR A 175 3.36 -2.38 -12.64
C THR A 175 3.92 -3.30 -11.56
N VAL A 176 4.35 -2.76 -10.41
CA VAL A 176 4.82 -3.57 -9.29
C VAL A 176 3.70 -4.44 -8.72
N GLN A 177 2.52 -3.85 -8.47
CA GLN A 177 1.37 -4.58 -7.92
C GLN A 177 0.90 -5.70 -8.84
N LEU A 178 0.73 -5.42 -10.14
CA LEU A 178 0.37 -6.41 -11.14
C LEU A 178 1.38 -7.58 -11.17
N SER A 179 2.69 -7.28 -11.07
CA SER A 179 3.73 -8.31 -11.00
C SER A 179 3.67 -9.16 -9.72
N ARG A 180 2.96 -8.70 -8.68
CA ARG A 180 2.71 -9.43 -7.42
C ARG A 180 1.37 -10.18 -7.41
N GLY A 181 0.68 -10.26 -8.54
CA GLY A 181 -0.56 -11.00 -8.70
C GLY A 181 -1.81 -10.20 -8.32
N TYR A 182 -1.69 -8.89 -8.15
CA TYR A 182 -2.87 -8.03 -8.07
C TYR A 182 -3.50 -7.90 -9.47
N HIS A 183 -4.80 -7.69 -9.48
CA HIS A 183 -5.54 -7.33 -10.69
C HIS A 183 -6.34 -6.05 -10.45
N VAL A 184 -6.53 -5.28 -11.49
CA VAL A 184 -7.36 -4.08 -11.47
C VAL A 184 -8.82 -4.48 -11.34
N TYR A 185 -9.52 -3.90 -10.35
CA TYR A 185 -10.96 -4.06 -10.17
C TYR A 185 -11.72 -2.88 -10.76
N GLY A 186 -11.26 -1.66 -10.54
CA GLY A 186 -11.87 -0.45 -11.07
C GLY A 186 -11.13 0.82 -10.69
N MET A 187 -11.66 1.96 -11.18
CA MET A 187 -11.08 3.29 -10.89
C MET A 187 -11.80 3.92 -9.70
N ILE A 188 -11.05 4.69 -8.89
CA ILE A 188 -11.59 5.50 -7.82
C ILE A 188 -11.29 6.97 -8.16
N PRO A 189 -12.26 7.73 -8.68
CA PRO A 189 -12.10 9.17 -8.86
C PRO A 189 -12.04 9.87 -7.49
N ASP A 190 -11.33 10.99 -7.43
CA ASP A 190 -11.18 11.81 -6.21
C ASP A 190 -10.72 11.01 -4.98
N TYR A 191 -9.86 10.01 -5.22
CA TYR A 191 -9.37 9.11 -4.18
C TYR A 191 -8.55 9.83 -3.11
N LEU A 192 -7.66 10.74 -3.55
CA LEU A 192 -6.78 11.54 -2.69
C LEU A 192 -6.31 12.80 -3.43
N GLU A 193 -5.74 13.76 -2.71
CA GLU A 193 -5.22 14.99 -3.31
C GLU A 193 -3.73 14.86 -3.66
N ASP A 194 -3.43 14.35 -4.85
CA ASP A 194 -2.07 14.26 -5.38
C ASP A 194 -2.04 14.50 -6.90
N PRO A 195 -1.40 15.58 -7.38
CA PRO A 195 -1.31 15.86 -8.82
C PRO A 195 -0.52 14.81 -9.60
N SER A 196 0.33 14.00 -8.95
CA SER A 196 1.12 12.95 -9.63
C SER A 196 0.27 11.80 -10.14
N CYS A 197 -0.95 11.61 -9.63
CA CYS A 197 -1.93 10.63 -10.12
C CYS A 197 -3.24 11.29 -10.58
N ALA A 198 -3.26 12.62 -10.71
CA ALA A 198 -4.46 13.41 -11.04
C ALA A 198 -5.65 13.10 -10.11
N ASN A 199 -5.38 12.87 -8.82
CA ASN A 199 -6.31 12.51 -7.75
C ASN A 199 -7.01 11.14 -7.90
N TYR A 200 -6.63 10.35 -8.89
CA TYR A 200 -7.19 9.01 -9.07
C TYR A 200 -6.53 7.97 -8.17
N GLY A 201 -7.34 7.01 -7.71
CA GLY A 201 -6.91 5.69 -7.27
C GLY A 201 -7.34 4.62 -8.27
N VAL A 202 -6.61 3.53 -8.29
CA VAL A 202 -7.00 2.31 -8.98
C VAL A 202 -7.22 1.24 -7.92
N PHE A 203 -8.46 0.76 -7.79
CA PHE A 203 -8.76 -0.31 -6.84
C PHE A 203 -8.18 -1.62 -7.36
N VAL A 204 -7.18 -2.12 -6.66
CA VAL A 204 -6.50 -3.36 -7.00
C VAL A 204 -6.74 -4.42 -5.94
N VAL A 205 -6.86 -5.67 -6.38
CA VAL A 205 -7.24 -6.80 -5.54
C VAL A 205 -6.25 -7.95 -5.76
N TRP A 206 -5.71 -8.46 -4.68
CA TRP A 206 -5.05 -9.75 -4.63
C TRP A 206 -5.91 -10.72 -3.82
N ARG A 207 -6.28 -11.85 -4.40
CA ARG A 207 -7.06 -12.88 -3.72
C ARG A 207 -6.11 -13.91 -3.11
N ASN A 208 -6.35 -14.26 -1.84
CA ASN A 208 -5.62 -15.34 -1.19
C ASN A 208 -5.93 -16.66 -1.94
N PRO A 209 -4.93 -17.36 -2.46
CA PRO A 209 -5.16 -18.64 -3.14
C PRO A 209 -5.63 -19.75 -2.19
N ASP A 210 -5.36 -19.60 -0.87
CA ASP A 210 -5.70 -20.58 0.17
C ASP A 210 -6.66 -19.95 1.21
N PRO A 211 -7.87 -19.49 0.81
CA PRO A 211 -8.79 -18.88 1.75
C PRO A 211 -9.35 -19.97 2.69
N PRO A 212 -9.71 -19.62 3.96
CA PRO A 212 -10.36 -20.58 4.83
C PRO A 212 -11.70 -21.06 4.24
N ALA A 213 -12.06 -22.29 4.50
CA ALA A 213 -13.28 -22.90 3.97
C ALA A 213 -14.58 -22.12 4.28
N SER A 214 -14.58 -21.28 5.32
CA SER A 214 -15.71 -20.40 5.68
C SER A 214 -15.83 -19.15 4.80
N ALA A 215 -14.81 -18.79 4.03
CA ALA A 215 -14.78 -17.59 3.18
C ALA A 215 -15.29 -17.83 1.75
N ALA A 216 -15.71 -19.05 1.43
CA ALA A 216 -16.17 -19.48 0.09
C ALA A 216 -17.69 -19.28 -0.15
N ARG A 217 -18.39 -18.52 0.71
CA ARG A 217 -19.82 -18.22 0.53
C ARG A 217 -20.05 -16.78 0.12
#